data_50255f818644883a47e98195a7cdd996
#
_entry.id   50255f818644883a47e98195a7cdd996
#
_cell.length_a   1.000
_cell.length_b   1.000
_cell.length_c   1.000
_cell.angle_alpha   90.00
_cell.angle_beta   90.00
_cell.angle_gamma   90.00
#
_symmetry.space_group_name_H-M   'P 1'
#
loop_
_entity.id
_entity.type
_entity.pdbx_description
1 polymer ?
#
loop_
_entity_poly.entity_id
_entity_poly.type
_entity_poly.pdbx_seq_one_letter_code
_entity_poly.pdbx_strand_id
1 'polypeptide(L)'
;MASVAVENGSGFVSASMFSFIAPATSSQTVTASLTVSATQMCLAAASFTGVHQTTPTGTAVTTAGTGTSVSPTVTSATDELCVDGLCLRESVTGEAANG
;
A
#
# COMPACT_ATOMS: atom_id res chain seq x y z
N MET A 1 0.32 -10.52 -10.57
CA MET A 1 0.10 -9.32 -9.73
C MET A 1 1.39 -8.51 -9.70
N ALA A 2 1.30 -7.23 -9.94
CA ALA A 2 2.46 -6.36 -10.02
C ALA A 2 2.71 -5.65 -8.68
N SER A 3 3.97 -5.55 -8.27
CA SER A 3 4.37 -4.76 -7.11
C SER A 3 4.29 -3.28 -7.45
N VAL A 4 3.58 -2.51 -6.63
CA VAL A 4 3.49 -1.04 -6.78
C VAL A 4 4.52 -0.38 -5.88
N ALA A 5 4.59 -0.77 -4.63
CA ALA A 5 5.51 -0.19 -3.65
C ALA A 5 5.86 -1.19 -2.56
N VAL A 6 7.08 -1.14 -2.08
CA VAL A 6 7.54 -1.92 -0.93
C VAL A 6 8.42 -1.00 -0.07
N GLU A 7 8.13 -0.94 1.21
CA GLU A 7 8.96 -0.21 2.18
C GLU A 7 9.24 -1.07 3.40
N ASN A 8 10.50 -1.18 3.75
CA ASN A 8 10.98 -1.92 4.91
C ASN A 8 11.50 -0.96 5.98
N GLY A 9 10.67 -0.69 6.96
CA GLY A 9 11.01 0.22 8.06
C GLY A 9 11.98 -0.40 9.05
N SER A 10 13.25 -0.14 8.90
CA SER A 10 14.31 -0.50 9.87
C SER A 10 14.36 -2.00 10.21
N GLY A 11 13.87 -2.88 9.33
CA GLY A 11 13.87 -4.33 9.51
C GLY A 11 12.84 -4.88 10.49
N PHE A 12 11.98 -4.04 11.07
CA PHE A 12 10.95 -4.47 12.03
C PHE A 12 9.55 -4.49 11.45
N VAL A 13 9.26 -3.60 10.53
CA VAL A 13 7.97 -3.51 9.85
C VAL A 13 8.17 -3.37 8.36
N SER A 14 7.21 -3.85 7.60
CA SER A 14 7.24 -3.77 6.15
C SER A 14 5.83 -3.53 5.63
N ALA A 15 5.71 -2.63 4.68
CA ALA A 15 4.48 -2.40 3.94
C ALA A 15 4.72 -2.68 2.46
N SER A 16 3.82 -3.42 1.84
CA SER A 16 3.90 -3.75 0.43
C SER A 16 2.55 -3.51 -0.24
N MET A 17 2.58 -2.96 -1.42
CA MET A 17 1.38 -2.69 -2.21
C MET A 17 1.50 -3.35 -3.57
N PHE A 18 0.45 -4.03 -3.99
CA PHE A 18 0.39 -4.74 -5.27
C PHE A 18 -0.86 -4.34 -6.03
N SER A 19 -0.78 -4.39 -7.35
CA SER A 19 -1.92 -4.15 -8.22
C SER A 19 -2.14 -5.32 -9.17
N PHE A 20 -3.38 -5.52 -9.55
CA PHE A 20 -3.78 -6.52 -10.54
C PHE A 20 -4.82 -5.91 -11.47
N ILE A 21 -4.54 -5.96 -12.77
CA ILE A 21 -5.37 -5.36 -13.81
C ILE A 21 -6.39 -6.39 -14.28
N ALA A 22 -7.63 -5.94 -14.45
CA ALA A 22 -8.73 -6.74 -14.99
C ALA A 22 -8.89 -8.10 -14.30
N PRO A 23 -9.09 -8.13 -12.98
CA PRO A 23 -9.37 -9.38 -12.28
C PRO A 23 -10.69 -10.00 -12.78
N ALA A 24 -10.84 -11.29 -12.58
CA ALA A 24 -12.09 -11.97 -12.94
C ALA A 24 -13.29 -11.35 -12.19
N THR A 25 -14.45 -11.35 -12.82
CA THR A 25 -15.67 -10.69 -12.32
C THR A 25 -16.40 -11.45 -11.23
N SER A 26 -15.83 -12.53 -10.74
CA SER A 26 -16.40 -13.33 -9.64
C SER A 26 -15.63 -13.08 -8.34
N SER A 27 -16.12 -13.65 -7.25
CA SER A 27 -15.39 -13.63 -5.97
C SER A 27 -13.99 -14.22 -6.14
N GLN A 28 -12.99 -13.47 -5.67
CA GLN A 28 -11.59 -13.85 -5.75
C GLN A 28 -10.98 -13.90 -4.35
N THR A 29 -10.09 -14.86 -4.16
CA THR A 29 -9.31 -14.93 -2.92
C THR A 29 -7.97 -14.24 -3.12
N VAL A 30 -7.64 -13.34 -2.23
CA VAL A 30 -6.32 -12.69 -2.17
C VAL A 30 -5.53 -13.31 -1.02
N THR A 31 -4.36 -13.85 -1.34
CA THR A 31 -3.49 -14.50 -0.37
C THR A 31 -2.15 -13.80 -0.32
N ALA A 32 -1.67 -13.50 0.88
CA ALA A 32 -0.32 -13.02 1.12
C ALA A 32 0.47 -14.09 1.87
N SER A 33 1.68 -14.34 1.41
CA SER A 33 2.58 -15.33 2.02
C SER A 33 3.94 -14.70 2.27
N LEU A 34 4.53 -15.08 3.38
CA LEU A 34 5.88 -14.65 3.76
C LEU A 34 6.83 -15.85 3.73
N THR A 35 8.08 -15.60 3.38
CA THR A 35 9.14 -16.61 3.40
C THR A 35 9.66 -16.89 4.80
N VAL A 36 9.39 -15.98 5.74
CA VAL A 36 9.74 -16.10 7.16
C VAL A 36 8.51 -15.78 8.01
N SER A 37 8.50 -16.30 9.24
CA SER A 37 7.41 -16.04 10.18
C SER A 37 7.40 -14.57 10.62
N ALA A 38 6.20 -14.03 10.73
CA ALA A 38 5.96 -12.71 11.31
C ALA A 38 5.08 -12.83 12.54
N THR A 39 5.25 -11.94 13.51
CA THR A 39 4.42 -11.89 14.70
C THR A 39 3.00 -11.48 14.36
N GLN A 40 2.85 -10.53 13.46
CA GLN A 40 1.56 -10.04 13.00
C GLN A 40 1.61 -9.77 11.51
N MET A 41 0.49 -9.99 10.86
CA MET A 41 0.32 -9.76 9.43
C MET A 41 -1.09 -9.25 9.17
N CYS A 42 -1.21 -8.22 8.35
CA CYS A 42 -2.48 -7.64 7.95
C CYS A 42 -2.53 -7.55 6.42
N LEU A 43 -3.67 -7.93 5.85
CA LEU A 43 -3.92 -7.84 4.42
C LEU A 43 -5.22 -7.11 4.19
N ALA A 44 -5.19 -6.13 3.29
CA ALA A 44 -6.38 -5.44 2.82
C ALA A 44 -6.40 -5.44 1.30
N ALA A 45 -7.59 -5.51 0.72
CA ALA A 45 -7.77 -5.46 -0.71
C ALA A 45 -8.91 -4.52 -1.07
N ALA A 46 -8.76 -3.80 -2.16
CA ALA A 46 -9.79 -2.93 -2.71
C ALA A 46 -9.81 -3.08 -4.23
N SER A 47 -10.98 -2.90 -4.82
CA SER A 47 -11.16 -2.91 -6.26
C SER A 47 -11.67 -1.55 -6.73
N PHE A 48 -11.24 -1.15 -7.91
CA PHE A 48 -11.63 0.11 -8.52
C PHE A 48 -12.09 -0.14 -9.95
N THR A 49 -13.09 0.61 -10.38
CA THR A 49 -13.60 0.61 -11.76
C THR A 49 -13.20 1.90 -12.47
N GLY A 50 -13.21 1.89 -13.79
CA GLY A 50 -12.86 3.05 -14.57
C GLY A 50 -11.36 3.37 -14.61
N VAL A 51 -10.53 2.44 -14.22
CA VAL A 51 -9.07 2.59 -14.17
C VAL A 51 -8.46 2.28 -15.53
N HIS A 52 -7.42 3.01 -15.90
CA HIS A 52 -6.68 2.77 -17.14
C HIS A 52 -6.07 1.38 -17.16
N GLN A 53 -6.31 0.62 -18.21
CA GLN A 53 -5.95 -0.80 -18.25
C GLN A 53 -4.50 -1.10 -18.64
N THR A 54 -3.79 -0.13 -19.17
CA THR A 54 -2.38 -0.27 -19.56
C THR A 54 -1.45 0.31 -18.53
N THR A 55 -1.77 1.50 -18.00
CA THR A 55 -0.96 2.22 -17.01
C THR A 55 -1.85 2.66 -15.85
N PRO A 56 -2.32 1.72 -15.01
CA PRO A 56 -3.26 2.03 -13.94
C PRO A 56 -2.64 2.79 -12.76
N THR A 57 -1.34 2.70 -12.60
CA THR A 57 -0.63 3.31 -11.46
C THR A 57 0.42 4.30 -11.94
N GLY A 58 0.52 5.43 -11.25
CA GLY A 58 1.60 6.39 -11.44
C GLY A 58 2.86 6.00 -10.66
N THR A 59 3.73 6.98 -10.44
CA THR A 59 4.96 6.77 -9.67
C THR A 59 4.64 6.61 -8.19
N ALA A 60 5.01 5.48 -7.62
CA ALA A 60 4.86 5.23 -6.20
C ALA A 60 5.99 5.93 -5.41
N VAL A 61 5.66 6.38 -4.21
CA VAL A 61 6.61 6.99 -3.29
C VAL A 61 6.58 6.20 -1.99
N THR A 62 7.75 5.83 -1.51
CA THR A 62 7.90 5.17 -0.21
C THR A 62 8.78 6.02 0.70
N THR A 63 8.52 5.96 1.99
CA THR A 63 9.33 6.61 2.99
C THR A 63 9.28 5.84 4.30
N ALA A 64 10.37 5.86 5.03
CA ALA A 64 10.46 5.29 6.36
C ALA A 64 11.06 6.32 7.31
N GLY A 65 10.75 6.20 8.58
CA GLY A 65 11.28 7.13 9.58
C GLY A 65 11.03 6.66 10.98
N THR A 66 11.70 7.33 11.92
CA THR A 66 11.47 7.19 13.35
C THR A 66 10.96 8.52 13.88
N GLY A 67 10.01 8.49 14.78
CA GLY A 67 9.43 9.70 15.33
C GLY A 67 7.91 9.73 15.17
N THR A 68 7.35 10.92 15.16
CA THR A 68 5.90 11.10 15.22
C THR A 68 5.27 11.48 13.89
N SER A 69 6.04 11.60 12.82
CA SER A 69 5.53 12.09 11.55
C SER A 69 6.34 11.55 10.37
N VAL A 70 5.65 11.15 9.33
CA VAL A 70 6.21 10.79 8.02
C VAL A 70 5.36 11.49 6.97
N SER A 71 5.99 12.20 6.05
CA SER A 71 5.26 13.04 5.10
C SER A 71 5.80 12.86 3.67
N PRO A 72 5.51 11.75 2.99
CA PRO A 72 5.85 11.62 1.59
C PRO A 72 5.02 12.56 0.72
N THR A 73 5.59 12.99 -0.39
CA THR A 73 4.88 13.78 -1.39
C THR A 73 4.63 12.92 -2.62
N VAL A 74 3.38 12.77 -2.99
CA VAL A 74 2.96 12.02 -4.17
C VAL A 74 2.40 13.00 -5.19
N THR A 75 2.84 12.88 -6.43
CA THR A 75 2.30 13.67 -7.53
C THR A 75 1.05 12.98 -8.08
N SER A 76 -0.02 13.73 -8.18
CA SER A 76 -1.27 13.26 -8.80
C SER A 76 -1.81 14.33 -9.76
N ALA A 77 -2.61 13.89 -10.72
CA ALA A 77 -3.28 14.75 -11.68
C ALA A 77 -4.80 14.74 -11.46
N THR A 78 -5.51 15.50 -12.27
CA THR A 78 -6.97 15.50 -12.25
C THR A 78 -7.51 14.10 -12.55
N ASP A 79 -8.54 13.70 -11.81
CA ASP A 79 -9.22 12.40 -11.93
C ASP A 79 -8.37 11.20 -11.48
N GLU A 80 -7.28 11.45 -10.75
CA GLU A 80 -6.48 10.40 -10.14
C GLU A 80 -6.82 10.23 -8.67
N LEU A 81 -6.71 9.00 -8.18
CA LEU A 81 -6.90 8.64 -6.78
C LEU A 81 -5.55 8.28 -6.16
N CYS A 82 -5.25 8.88 -5.02
CA CYS A 82 -4.11 8.48 -4.22
C CYS A 82 -4.52 7.41 -3.21
N VAL A 83 -3.73 6.35 -3.15
CA VAL A 83 -3.91 5.26 -2.18
C VAL A 83 -2.61 5.09 -1.43
N ASP A 84 -2.70 5.03 -0.12
CA ASP A 84 -1.52 4.84 0.73
C ASP A 84 -1.67 3.68 1.70
N GLY A 85 -0.54 3.22 2.23
CA GLY A 85 -0.49 2.23 3.29
C GLY A 85 0.57 2.62 4.30
N LEU A 86 0.20 2.58 5.57
CA LEU A 86 1.08 2.89 6.69
C LEU A 86 1.28 1.64 7.54
N CYS A 87 2.52 1.35 7.89
CA CYS A 87 2.88 0.27 8.80
C CYS A 87 3.66 0.84 9.97
N LEU A 88 3.23 0.50 11.19
CA LEU A 88 3.80 1.00 12.43
C LEU A 88 4.30 -0.15 13.29
N ARG A 89 5.39 0.07 13.98
CA ARG A 89 5.96 -0.95 14.87
C ARG A 89 5.23 -1.05 16.20
N GLU A 90 4.78 0.08 16.71
CA GLU A 90 4.14 0.17 18.03
C GLU A 90 2.78 0.81 17.91
N SER A 91 1.94 0.57 18.90
CA SER A 91 0.64 1.23 18.97
C SER A 91 0.80 2.74 19.06
N VAL A 92 0.04 3.44 18.25
CA VAL A 92 -0.05 4.89 18.31
C VAL A 92 -1.48 5.31 18.56
N THR A 93 -1.65 6.47 19.15
CA THR A 93 -2.96 7.11 19.28
C THR A 93 -2.96 8.39 18.46
N GLY A 94 -4.05 8.64 17.79
CA GLY A 94 -4.22 9.90 17.05
C GLY A 94 -3.52 9.92 15.69
N GLU A 95 -3.33 8.79 15.06
CA GLU A 95 -2.95 8.79 13.65
C GLU A 95 -4.06 9.40 12.80
N ALA A 96 -3.71 10.21 11.85
CA ALA A 96 -4.64 10.89 10.97
C ALA A 96 -4.16 10.88 9.54
N ALA A 97 -5.07 10.63 8.62
CA ALA A 97 -4.85 10.89 7.21
C ALA A 97 -5.05 12.39 6.94
N ASN A 98 -4.14 12.97 6.19
CA ASN A 98 -4.16 14.37 5.85
C ASN A 98 -3.97 14.51 4.35
N GLY A 99 -5.07 14.43 3.64
CA GLY A 99 -4.97 14.36 2.20
C GLY A 99 -5.96 15.15 1.43
#